data_651dc587270432b8543e5d9e6e10f323
#
_entry.id   651dc587270432b8543e5d9e6e10f323
#
_cell.length_a   1.000
_cell.length_b   1.000
_cell.length_c   1.000
_cell.angle_alpha   90.00
_cell.angle_beta   90.00
_cell.angle_gamma   90.00
#
_symmetry.space_group_name_H-M   'P 1'
#
loop_
_entity.id
_entity.type
_entity.pdbx_description
1 polymer ?
#
loop_
_entity_poly.entity_id
_entity_poly.type
_entity_poly.pdbx_seq_one_letter_code
_entity_poly.pdbx_strand_id
1 'polypeptide(L)'
;MFDILAITAPIYVAIVLGYGLTRWGVFQKSDMRGFGTFVIKVSLPAMLFNALSNTQVKEIFQPIYLAAYALASLATLALALVWSMKFKRESFSLSSCYAMGMSCPNSGFVGYPVVLLSLGPFAGVVLALNMIVELFLIIPILMAWADAQEGKNSAVQVVWQTFNGMLKNTLLWGIVLGFLFSWFEIQLPQSLNRSVTLFAQASGALSLFVIGGSLVGLSVQGMGPRVSQIAFGKLILHPLIMLAVLLWVLPISDPVLRAAAILSCAMPMFGIYPILTQKHGHEGLSAAALLAATMASFFSLNGVLWLLKTQSI
;
A
#
# COMPACT_ATOMS: atom_id res chain seq x y z
N MET A 1 16.99 -15.27 12.41
CA MET A 1 17.49 -14.14 11.58
C MET A 1 17.69 -14.55 10.12
N PHE A 2 18.40 -15.64 9.83
CA PHE A 2 18.57 -16.15 8.45
C PHE A 2 17.23 -16.47 7.75
N ASP A 3 16.26 -17.04 8.47
CA ASP A 3 14.94 -17.35 7.90
C ASP A 3 14.16 -16.11 7.45
N ILE A 4 14.32 -14.98 8.16
CA ILE A 4 13.65 -13.71 7.80
C ILE A 4 14.31 -13.12 6.56
N LEU A 5 15.64 -13.17 6.49
CA LEU A 5 16.36 -12.77 5.29
C LEU A 5 15.98 -13.65 4.09
N ALA A 6 15.75 -14.95 4.28
CA ALA A 6 15.28 -15.84 3.23
C ALA A 6 13.88 -15.43 2.69
N ILE A 7 13.01 -14.92 3.56
CA ILE A 7 11.68 -14.39 3.18
C ILE A 7 11.82 -13.06 2.44
N THR A 8 12.65 -12.16 2.92
CA THR A 8 12.72 -10.79 2.38
C THR A 8 13.72 -10.63 1.22
N ALA A 9 14.74 -11.48 1.12
CA ALA A 9 15.74 -11.41 0.04
C ALA A 9 15.13 -11.42 -1.37
N PRO A 10 14.17 -12.29 -1.73
CA PRO A 10 13.54 -12.26 -3.05
C PRO A 10 12.90 -10.92 -3.39
N ILE A 11 12.32 -10.24 -2.39
CA ILE A 11 11.68 -8.94 -2.53
C ILE A 11 12.72 -7.90 -2.97
N TYR A 12 13.80 -7.81 -2.21
CA TYR A 12 14.85 -6.81 -2.48
C TYR A 12 15.68 -7.16 -3.71
N VAL A 13 15.88 -8.44 -4.02
CA VAL A 13 16.49 -8.88 -5.29
C VAL A 13 15.68 -8.37 -6.48
N ALA A 14 14.35 -8.52 -6.45
CA ALA A 14 13.48 -8.02 -7.52
C ALA A 14 13.55 -6.49 -7.65
N ILE A 15 13.55 -5.75 -6.53
CA ILE A 15 13.69 -4.29 -6.50
C ILE A 15 15.07 -3.87 -7.06
N VAL A 16 16.17 -4.51 -6.62
CA VAL A 16 17.54 -4.22 -7.08
C VAL A 16 17.70 -4.52 -8.57
N LEU A 17 17.11 -5.62 -9.05
CA LEU A 17 17.11 -5.94 -10.49
C LEU A 17 16.37 -4.87 -11.29
N GLY A 18 15.19 -4.46 -10.86
CA GLY A 18 14.43 -3.38 -11.51
C GLY A 18 15.22 -2.07 -11.55
N TYR A 19 15.85 -1.70 -10.43
CA TYR A 19 16.70 -0.53 -10.34
C TYR A 19 17.92 -0.64 -11.26
N GLY A 20 18.66 -1.74 -11.18
CA GLY A 20 19.90 -1.97 -11.94
C GLY A 20 19.67 -1.97 -13.46
N LEU A 21 18.69 -2.75 -13.93
CA LEU A 21 18.39 -2.85 -15.36
C LEU A 21 17.87 -1.53 -15.93
N THR A 22 17.12 -0.75 -15.15
CA THR A 22 16.70 0.58 -15.57
C THR A 22 17.87 1.58 -15.52
N ARG A 23 18.74 1.49 -14.54
CA ARG A 23 19.93 2.36 -14.40
C ARG A 23 20.95 2.13 -15.52
N TRP A 24 21.09 0.88 -15.96
CA TRP A 24 21.98 0.50 -17.08
C TRP A 24 21.37 0.72 -18.47
N GLY A 25 20.11 1.19 -18.54
CA GLY A 25 19.46 1.52 -19.80
C GLY A 25 18.89 0.34 -20.57
N VAL A 26 18.81 -0.86 -19.95
CA VAL A 26 18.10 -2.02 -20.53
C VAL A 26 16.61 -1.73 -20.63
N PHE A 27 16.06 -1.08 -19.61
CA PHE A 27 14.70 -0.53 -19.60
C PHE A 27 14.73 0.98 -19.37
N GLN A 28 13.74 1.67 -19.95
CA GLN A 28 13.53 3.10 -19.74
C GLN A 28 12.51 3.33 -18.60
N LYS A 29 12.49 4.55 -18.05
CA LYS A 29 11.45 4.93 -17.07
C LYS A 29 10.01 4.85 -17.64
N SER A 30 9.85 5.06 -18.95
CA SER A 30 8.60 4.88 -19.66
C SER A 30 8.09 3.44 -19.60
N ASP A 31 9.00 2.45 -19.66
CA ASP A 31 8.66 1.04 -19.60
C ASP A 31 8.13 0.68 -18.20
N MET A 32 8.70 1.27 -17.15
CA MET A 32 8.20 1.12 -15.78
C MET A 32 6.76 1.61 -15.63
N ARG A 33 6.37 2.68 -16.34
CA ARG A 33 4.98 3.14 -16.38
C ARG A 33 4.07 2.14 -17.09
N GLY A 34 4.53 1.55 -18.19
CA GLY A 34 3.82 0.49 -18.92
C GLY A 34 3.61 -0.75 -18.06
N PHE A 35 4.67 -1.24 -17.45
CA PHE A 35 4.63 -2.39 -16.52
C PHE A 35 3.75 -2.10 -15.30
N GLY A 36 3.87 -0.91 -14.70
CA GLY A 36 3.02 -0.50 -13.58
C GLY A 36 1.54 -0.43 -13.98
N THR A 37 1.23 0.06 -15.18
CA THR A 37 -0.13 0.06 -15.72
C THR A 37 -0.67 -1.36 -15.91
N PHE A 38 0.15 -2.28 -16.42
CA PHE A 38 -0.21 -3.69 -16.55
C PHE A 38 -0.48 -4.33 -15.18
N VAL A 39 0.40 -4.05 -14.19
CA VAL A 39 0.20 -4.54 -12.81
C VAL A 39 -1.13 -4.06 -12.24
N ILE A 40 -1.41 -2.75 -12.30
CA ILE A 40 -2.63 -2.17 -11.71
C ILE A 40 -3.90 -2.58 -12.46
N LYS A 41 -3.85 -2.65 -13.80
CA LYS A 41 -5.06 -2.88 -14.61
C LYS A 41 -5.33 -4.34 -14.92
N VAL A 42 -4.34 -5.23 -14.80
CA VAL A 42 -4.47 -6.64 -15.18
C VAL A 42 -4.04 -7.57 -14.04
N SER A 43 -2.78 -7.52 -13.60
CA SER A 43 -2.24 -8.53 -12.68
C SER A 43 -2.84 -8.46 -11.28
N LEU A 44 -2.91 -7.27 -10.66
CA LEU A 44 -3.49 -7.10 -9.33
C LEU A 44 -5.01 -7.37 -9.31
N PRO A 45 -5.83 -6.89 -10.27
CA PRO A 45 -7.24 -7.28 -10.35
C PRO A 45 -7.44 -8.78 -10.51
N ALA A 46 -6.66 -9.44 -11.37
CA ALA A 46 -6.70 -10.89 -11.54
C ALA A 46 -6.32 -11.62 -10.24
N MET A 47 -5.32 -11.12 -9.52
CA MET A 47 -4.90 -11.67 -8.24
C MET A 47 -5.96 -11.49 -7.15
N LEU A 48 -6.56 -10.30 -7.04
CA LEU A 48 -7.65 -10.03 -6.10
C LEU A 48 -8.86 -10.93 -6.38
N PHE A 49 -9.24 -11.02 -7.65
CA PHE A 49 -10.31 -11.94 -8.08
C PHE A 49 -9.97 -13.39 -7.72
N ASN A 50 -8.79 -13.87 -8.09
CA ASN A 50 -8.35 -15.23 -7.82
C ASN A 50 -8.31 -15.54 -6.32
N ALA A 51 -7.80 -14.63 -5.51
CA ALA A 51 -7.72 -14.80 -4.06
C ALA A 51 -9.11 -14.89 -3.42
N LEU A 52 -10.01 -13.96 -3.79
CA LEU A 52 -11.33 -13.89 -3.18
C LEU A 52 -12.28 -14.98 -3.68
N SER A 53 -12.28 -15.28 -4.98
CA SER A 53 -13.15 -16.31 -5.56
C SER A 53 -12.83 -17.74 -5.07
N ASN A 54 -11.62 -17.98 -4.57
CA ASN A 54 -11.19 -19.26 -4.00
C ASN A 54 -11.20 -19.28 -2.46
N THR A 55 -11.73 -18.23 -1.80
CA THR A 55 -11.78 -18.11 -0.33
C THR A 55 -13.24 -18.04 0.11
N GLN A 56 -13.59 -18.71 1.22
CA GLN A 56 -14.95 -18.68 1.75
C GLN A 56 -15.32 -17.27 2.22
N VAL A 57 -16.59 -16.86 2.01
CA VAL A 57 -17.09 -15.51 2.39
C VAL A 57 -16.82 -15.17 3.84
N LYS A 58 -16.95 -16.14 4.75
CA LYS A 58 -16.69 -15.96 6.18
C LYS A 58 -15.25 -15.58 6.49
N GLU A 59 -14.29 -16.03 5.69
CA GLU A 59 -12.88 -15.70 5.82
C GLU A 59 -12.55 -14.34 5.21
N ILE A 60 -13.32 -13.93 4.18
CA ILE A 60 -13.17 -12.61 3.56
C ILE A 60 -13.73 -11.50 4.45
N PHE A 61 -14.86 -11.75 5.13
CA PHE A 61 -15.54 -10.72 5.92
C PHE A 61 -14.91 -10.57 7.30
N GLN A 62 -13.93 -9.67 7.42
CA GLN A 62 -13.15 -9.42 8.64
C GLN A 62 -13.41 -8.00 9.17
N PRO A 63 -14.57 -7.72 9.81
CA PRO A 63 -14.96 -6.36 10.19
C PRO A 63 -14.02 -5.74 11.23
N ILE A 64 -13.49 -6.53 12.18
CA ILE A 64 -12.55 -6.03 13.19
C ILE A 64 -11.22 -5.63 12.51
N TYR A 65 -10.75 -6.42 11.53
CA TYR A 65 -9.57 -6.06 10.75
C TYR A 65 -9.77 -4.75 10.00
N LEU A 66 -10.89 -4.60 9.28
CA LEU A 66 -11.23 -3.38 8.54
C LEU A 66 -11.28 -2.16 9.48
N ALA A 67 -11.95 -2.30 10.64
CA ALA A 67 -12.03 -1.23 11.63
C ALA A 67 -10.66 -0.87 12.23
N ALA A 68 -9.85 -1.86 12.58
CA ALA A 68 -8.52 -1.64 13.14
C ALA A 68 -7.59 -0.96 12.12
N TYR A 69 -7.60 -1.42 10.87
CA TYR A 69 -6.79 -0.84 9.81
C TYR A 69 -7.22 0.58 9.45
N ALA A 70 -8.54 0.84 9.39
CA ALA A 70 -9.09 2.17 9.19
C ALA A 70 -8.70 3.11 10.34
N LEU A 71 -8.87 2.67 11.59
CA LEU A 71 -8.55 3.47 12.77
C LEU A 71 -7.06 3.80 12.86
N ALA A 72 -6.18 2.82 12.64
CA ALA A 72 -4.73 3.04 12.67
C ALA A 72 -4.27 4.00 11.56
N SER A 73 -4.81 3.86 10.35
CA SER A 73 -4.48 4.74 9.22
C SER A 73 -5.00 6.17 9.45
N LEU A 74 -6.24 6.32 9.93
CA LEU A 74 -6.82 7.63 10.26
C LEU A 74 -6.10 8.30 11.44
N ALA A 75 -5.73 7.54 12.48
CA ALA A 75 -4.98 8.06 13.61
C ALA A 75 -3.59 8.54 13.17
N THR A 76 -2.90 7.76 12.33
CA THR A 76 -1.60 8.16 11.76
C THR A 76 -1.73 9.44 10.93
N LEU A 77 -2.74 9.52 10.09
CA LEU A 77 -3.05 10.65 9.23
C LEU A 77 -3.33 11.90 10.08
N ALA A 78 -4.18 11.79 11.10
CA ALA A 78 -4.52 12.89 11.99
C ALA A 78 -3.30 13.37 12.82
N LEU A 79 -2.53 12.43 13.37
CA LEU A 79 -1.31 12.75 14.12
C LEU A 79 -0.27 13.45 13.25
N ALA A 80 -0.04 12.96 12.03
CA ALA A 80 0.88 13.58 11.08
C ALA A 80 0.45 15.01 10.72
N LEU A 81 -0.84 15.21 10.47
CA LEU A 81 -1.41 16.52 10.17
C LEU A 81 -1.26 17.49 11.34
N VAL A 82 -1.72 17.10 12.54
CA VAL A 82 -1.64 17.92 13.74
C VAL A 82 -0.20 18.26 14.10
N TRP A 83 0.70 17.26 14.02
CA TRP A 83 2.11 17.47 14.33
C TRP A 83 2.78 18.46 13.35
N SER A 84 2.55 18.29 12.04
CA SER A 84 3.15 19.17 11.04
C SER A 84 2.58 20.60 11.09
N MET A 85 1.28 20.76 11.33
CA MET A 85 0.67 22.10 11.45
C MET A 85 1.02 22.80 12.75
N LYS A 86 0.89 22.13 13.91
CA LYS A 86 1.07 22.79 15.23
C LYS A 86 2.53 22.91 15.63
N PHE A 87 3.34 21.88 15.44
CA PHE A 87 4.72 21.85 15.92
C PHE A 87 5.73 22.32 14.87
N LYS A 88 5.50 21.98 13.59
CA LYS A 88 6.37 22.44 12.50
C LYS A 88 5.90 23.73 11.84
N ARG A 89 4.66 24.15 12.13
CA ARG A 89 4.04 25.36 11.55
C ARG A 89 4.05 25.37 10.02
N GLU A 90 3.98 24.17 9.42
CA GLU A 90 3.91 24.01 7.98
C GLU A 90 2.51 24.38 7.45
N SER A 91 2.42 24.74 6.19
CA SER A 91 1.14 24.99 5.52
C SER A 91 0.27 23.74 5.53
N PHE A 92 -1.04 23.89 5.42
CA PHE A 92 -1.96 22.75 5.33
C PHE A 92 -1.65 21.83 4.13
N SER A 93 -1.24 22.42 2.98
CA SER A 93 -0.82 21.68 1.79
C SER A 93 0.36 20.75 2.07
N LEU A 94 1.41 21.28 2.68
CA LEU A 94 2.58 20.49 3.04
C LEU A 94 2.24 19.48 4.15
N SER A 95 1.41 19.86 5.10
CA SER A 95 0.94 18.97 6.18
C SER A 95 0.11 17.79 5.64
N SER A 96 -0.71 18.03 4.62
CA SER A 96 -1.44 16.96 3.90
C SER A 96 -0.49 16.03 3.15
N CYS A 97 0.61 16.56 2.59
CA CYS A 97 1.67 15.74 2.01
C CYS A 97 2.31 14.82 3.06
N TYR A 98 2.65 15.32 4.26
CA TYR A 98 3.14 14.51 5.37
C TYR A 98 2.12 13.42 5.76
N ALA A 99 0.87 13.81 5.96
CA ALA A 99 -0.20 12.88 6.36
C ALA A 99 -0.38 11.74 5.34
N MET A 100 -0.38 12.07 4.05
CA MET A 100 -0.47 11.10 2.96
C MET A 100 0.74 10.14 2.95
N GLY A 101 1.95 10.68 3.05
CA GLY A 101 3.18 9.86 3.04
C GLY A 101 3.28 8.93 4.25
N MET A 102 2.78 9.34 5.42
CA MET A 102 2.86 8.55 6.65
C MET A 102 1.74 7.51 6.78
N SER A 103 0.53 7.75 6.24
CA SER A 103 -0.64 6.89 6.46
C SER A 103 -0.97 5.92 5.32
N CYS A 104 -0.49 6.17 4.09
CA CYS A 104 -0.84 5.37 2.93
C CYS A 104 0.26 4.37 2.57
N PRO A 105 0.11 3.08 2.88
CA PRO A 105 1.09 2.06 2.52
C PRO A 105 1.02 1.65 1.04
N ASN A 106 2.06 1.03 0.56
CA ASN A 106 2.11 0.40 -0.76
C ASN A 106 1.58 -1.03 -0.68
N SER A 107 0.30 -1.17 -0.42
CA SER A 107 -0.35 -2.48 -0.19
C SER A 107 -0.28 -3.41 -1.40
N GLY A 108 -0.41 -2.88 -2.63
CA GLY A 108 -0.40 -3.68 -3.84
C GLY A 108 1.00 -4.08 -4.31
N PHE A 109 1.90 -3.11 -4.47
CA PHE A 109 3.21 -3.38 -5.08
C PHE A 109 4.25 -3.97 -4.13
N VAL A 110 4.24 -3.59 -2.86
CA VAL A 110 5.17 -4.08 -1.84
C VAL A 110 4.46 -4.97 -0.83
N GLY A 111 3.30 -4.54 -0.34
CA GLY A 111 2.57 -5.22 0.73
C GLY A 111 2.17 -6.64 0.35
N TYR A 112 1.52 -6.81 -0.79
CA TYR A 112 1.09 -8.14 -1.24
C TYR A 112 2.25 -9.15 -1.34
N PRO A 113 3.36 -8.87 -2.04
CA PRO A 113 4.49 -9.79 -2.08
C PRO A 113 5.09 -10.10 -0.72
N VAL A 114 5.22 -9.10 0.15
CA VAL A 114 5.76 -9.29 1.52
C VAL A 114 4.84 -10.18 2.34
N VAL A 115 3.53 -9.89 2.36
CA VAL A 115 2.54 -10.68 3.11
C VAL A 115 2.45 -12.10 2.54
N LEU A 116 2.51 -12.26 1.21
CA LEU A 116 2.49 -13.58 0.55
C LEU A 116 3.67 -14.45 0.99
N LEU A 117 4.88 -13.90 0.97
CA LEU A 117 6.09 -14.63 1.36
C LEU A 117 6.18 -14.88 2.88
N SER A 118 5.53 -14.04 3.69
CA SER A 118 5.59 -14.13 5.16
C SER A 118 4.45 -14.97 5.76
N LEU A 119 3.22 -14.82 5.23
CA LEU A 119 1.99 -15.38 5.80
C LEU A 119 1.23 -16.31 4.84
N GLY A 120 1.71 -16.47 3.61
CA GLY A 120 1.17 -17.41 2.63
C GLY A 120 -0.03 -16.88 1.83
N PRO A 121 -0.83 -17.79 1.25
CA PRO A 121 -1.84 -17.45 0.22
C PRO A 121 -2.95 -16.49 0.66
N PHE A 122 -3.17 -16.36 1.96
CA PHE A 122 -4.16 -15.43 2.53
C PHE A 122 -3.84 -13.95 2.25
N ALA A 123 -2.63 -13.65 1.76
CA ALA A 123 -2.19 -12.32 1.38
C ALA A 123 -3.12 -11.58 0.40
N GLY A 124 -3.81 -12.31 -0.49
CA GLY A 124 -4.76 -11.70 -1.42
C GLY A 124 -6.02 -11.18 -0.73
N VAL A 125 -6.51 -11.87 0.30
CA VAL A 125 -7.62 -11.40 1.15
C VAL A 125 -7.17 -10.17 1.94
N VAL A 126 -5.99 -10.20 2.53
CA VAL A 126 -5.41 -9.05 3.25
C VAL A 126 -5.31 -7.83 2.34
N LEU A 127 -4.81 -8.00 1.11
CA LEU A 127 -4.76 -6.90 0.15
C LEU A 127 -6.16 -6.35 -0.17
N ALA A 128 -7.16 -7.22 -0.37
CA ALA A 128 -8.53 -6.80 -0.63
C ALA A 128 -9.10 -5.96 0.53
N LEU A 129 -8.90 -6.41 1.78
CA LEU A 129 -9.32 -5.68 2.99
C LEU A 129 -8.64 -4.31 3.08
N ASN A 130 -7.32 -4.24 2.85
CA ASN A 130 -6.58 -2.99 2.82
C ASN A 130 -7.10 -2.05 1.73
N MET A 131 -7.28 -2.57 0.50
CA MET A 131 -7.79 -1.79 -0.64
C MET A 131 -9.19 -1.23 -0.38
N ILE A 132 -10.07 -1.97 0.31
CA ILE A 132 -11.38 -1.45 0.72
C ILE A 132 -11.21 -0.19 1.59
N VAL A 133 -10.40 -0.25 2.63
CA VAL A 133 -10.17 0.92 3.51
C VAL A 133 -9.47 2.06 2.74
N GLU A 134 -8.46 1.75 1.95
CA GLU A 134 -7.70 2.76 1.22
C GLU A 134 -8.56 3.47 0.16
N LEU A 135 -9.31 2.72 -0.66
CA LEU A 135 -10.11 3.26 -1.76
C LEU A 135 -11.39 3.96 -1.27
N PHE A 136 -12.05 3.44 -0.23
CA PHE A 136 -13.33 3.98 0.23
C PHE A 136 -13.20 5.02 1.34
N LEU A 137 -12.08 5.05 2.06
CA LEU A 137 -11.91 5.94 3.20
C LEU A 137 -10.70 6.87 3.08
N ILE A 138 -9.49 6.32 2.97
CA ILE A 138 -8.27 7.11 3.08
C ILE A 138 -8.04 8.01 1.85
N ILE A 139 -8.07 7.44 0.64
CA ILE A 139 -7.85 8.20 -0.60
C ILE A 139 -8.92 9.28 -0.79
N PRO A 140 -10.23 9.01 -0.59
CA PRO A 140 -11.26 10.05 -0.65
C PRO A 140 -11.03 11.22 0.30
N ILE A 141 -10.66 10.95 1.55
CA ILE A 141 -10.36 12.00 2.54
C ILE A 141 -9.18 12.86 2.06
N LEU A 142 -8.11 12.24 1.58
CA LEU A 142 -6.92 12.95 1.10
C LEU A 142 -7.21 13.78 -0.15
N MET A 143 -8.00 13.24 -1.08
CA MET A 143 -8.42 13.98 -2.29
C MET A 143 -9.34 15.15 -1.94
N ALA A 144 -10.30 14.94 -1.02
CA ALA A 144 -11.17 16.01 -0.55
C ALA A 144 -10.38 17.16 0.12
N TRP A 145 -9.34 16.83 0.88
CA TRP A 145 -8.48 17.85 1.49
C TRP A 145 -7.64 18.60 0.46
N ALA A 146 -7.14 17.89 -0.55
CA ALA A 146 -6.40 18.51 -1.63
C ALA A 146 -7.27 19.50 -2.42
N ASP A 147 -8.50 19.12 -2.76
CA ASP A 147 -9.44 19.95 -3.54
C ASP A 147 -10.04 21.11 -2.71
N ALA A 148 -10.23 20.94 -1.40
CA ALA A 148 -10.74 22.00 -0.53
C ALA A 148 -9.84 23.23 -0.49
N GLN A 149 -8.53 23.06 -0.73
CA GLN A 149 -7.58 24.18 -0.80
C GLN A 149 -7.70 25.01 -2.09
N GLU A 150 -8.16 24.39 -3.17
CA GLU A 150 -8.33 25.09 -4.46
C GLU A 150 -9.63 25.88 -4.55
N GLY A 151 -10.55 25.72 -3.57
CA GLY A 151 -11.83 26.45 -3.51
C GLY A 151 -12.78 26.18 -4.69
N LYS A 152 -12.47 25.17 -5.51
CA LYS A 152 -13.13 24.96 -6.82
C LYS A 152 -14.32 24.02 -6.79
N ASN A 153 -14.42 23.13 -5.80
CA ASN A 153 -15.45 22.08 -5.80
C ASN A 153 -16.25 22.06 -4.48
N SER A 154 -17.58 21.87 -4.59
CA SER A 154 -18.39 21.60 -3.40
C SER A 154 -18.09 20.17 -2.87
N ALA A 155 -18.32 19.94 -1.57
CA ALA A 155 -18.13 18.62 -0.95
C ALA A 155 -18.90 17.51 -1.72
N VAL A 156 -20.08 17.82 -2.24
CA VAL A 156 -20.90 16.89 -3.03
C VAL A 156 -20.22 16.55 -4.36
N GLN A 157 -19.62 17.54 -5.03
CA GLN A 157 -18.89 17.30 -6.29
C GLN A 157 -17.65 16.42 -6.07
N VAL A 158 -16.91 16.65 -4.98
CA VAL A 158 -15.74 15.82 -4.63
C VAL A 158 -16.17 14.37 -4.38
N VAL A 159 -17.23 14.16 -3.58
CA VAL A 159 -17.78 12.81 -3.32
C VAL A 159 -18.20 12.14 -4.64
N TRP A 160 -18.92 12.85 -5.51
CA TRP A 160 -19.37 12.31 -6.78
C TRP A 160 -18.22 11.96 -7.75
N GLN A 161 -17.21 12.83 -7.84
CA GLN A 161 -16.02 12.58 -8.66
C GLN A 161 -15.22 11.39 -8.14
N THR A 162 -15.07 11.29 -6.83
CA THR A 162 -14.41 10.15 -6.17
C THR A 162 -15.16 8.86 -6.46
N PHE A 163 -16.48 8.84 -6.27
CA PHE A 163 -17.32 7.67 -6.56
C PHE A 163 -17.22 7.23 -8.02
N ASN A 164 -17.32 8.17 -8.97
CA ASN A 164 -17.15 7.87 -10.40
C ASN A 164 -15.72 7.37 -10.74
N GLY A 165 -14.71 7.89 -10.04
CA GLY A 165 -13.33 7.41 -10.15
C GLY A 165 -13.19 5.96 -9.67
N MET A 166 -13.88 5.61 -8.58
CA MET A 166 -13.89 4.25 -8.04
C MET A 166 -14.53 3.25 -9.00
N LEU A 167 -15.63 3.59 -9.66
CA LEU A 167 -16.27 2.72 -10.65
C LEU A 167 -15.37 2.41 -11.87
N LYS A 168 -14.39 3.26 -12.14
CA LYS A 168 -13.37 3.05 -13.19
C LYS A 168 -12.13 2.29 -12.68
N ASN A 169 -12.06 2.00 -11.38
CA ASN A 169 -10.91 1.33 -10.77
C ASN A 169 -11.01 -0.19 -10.98
N THR A 170 -10.07 -0.74 -11.73
CA THR A 170 -10.02 -2.18 -12.03
C THR A 170 -9.78 -3.05 -10.80
N LEU A 171 -9.10 -2.53 -9.77
CA LEU A 171 -8.90 -3.25 -8.50
C LEU A 171 -10.23 -3.46 -7.78
N LEU A 172 -11.10 -2.45 -7.77
CA LEU A 172 -12.45 -2.57 -7.20
C LEU A 172 -13.25 -3.68 -7.89
N TRP A 173 -13.20 -3.75 -9.23
CA TRP A 173 -13.88 -4.80 -9.97
C TRP A 173 -13.30 -6.19 -9.68
N GLY A 174 -11.98 -6.31 -9.50
CA GLY A 174 -11.35 -7.54 -9.05
C GLY A 174 -11.89 -8.01 -7.69
N ILE A 175 -12.03 -7.08 -6.73
CA ILE A 175 -12.60 -7.36 -5.40
C ILE A 175 -14.08 -7.75 -5.51
N VAL A 176 -14.89 -6.95 -6.19
CA VAL A 176 -16.35 -7.17 -6.30
C VAL A 176 -16.65 -8.50 -7.00
N LEU A 177 -16.03 -8.75 -8.15
CA LEU A 177 -16.23 -10.00 -8.88
C LEU A 177 -15.74 -11.21 -8.09
N GLY A 178 -14.56 -11.12 -7.47
CA GLY A 178 -14.03 -12.20 -6.64
C GLY A 178 -14.96 -12.54 -5.46
N PHE A 179 -15.46 -11.50 -4.78
CA PHE A 179 -16.44 -11.67 -3.70
C PHE A 179 -17.76 -12.28 -4.17
N LEU A 180 -18.31 -11.80 -5.30
CA LEU A 180 -19.54 -12.35 -5.87
C LEU A 180 -19.38 -13.82 -6.27
N PHE A 181 -18.27 -14.21 -6.88
CA PHE A 181 -17.99 -15.60 -7.22
C PHE A 181 -17.89 -16.48 -5.97
N SER A 182 -17.26 -16.01 -4.91
CA SER A 182 -17.23 -16.68 -3.62
C SER A 182 -18.63 -16.80 -3.00
N TRP A 183 -19.40 -15.69 -3.02
CA TRP A 183 -20.75 -15.64 -2.42
C TRP A 183 -21.73 -16.61 -3.08
N PHE A 184 -21.70 -16.69 -4.41
CA PHE A 184 -22.57 -17.57 -5.18
C PHE A 184 -21.94 -18.95 -5.46
N GLU A 185 -20.76 -19.22 -4.89
CA GLU A 185 -20.01 -20.48 -5.09
C GLU A 185 -19.77 -20.82 -6.58
N ILE A 186 -19.60 -19.75 -7.41
CA ILE A 186 -19.39 -19.89 -8.84
C ILE A 186 -17.95 -20.34 -9.11
N GLN A 187 -17.78 -21.45 -9.81
CA GLN A 187 -16.48 -21.92 -10.25
C GLN A 187 -16.20 -21.55 -11.71
N LEU A 188 -15.03 -21.00 -11.96
CA LEU A 188 -14.57 -20.77 -13.34
C LEU A 188 -14.26 -22.10 -14.04
N PRO A 189 -14.56 -22.22 -15.36
CA PRO A 189 -13.99 -23.28 -16.16
C PRO A 189 -12.47 -23.33 -16.03
N GLN A 190 -11.90 -24.54 -16.02
CA GLN A 190 -10.48 -24.76 -15.72
C GLN A 190 -9.53 -23.92 -16.58
N SER A 191 -9.83 -23.75 -17.87
CA SER A 191 -9.03 -22.93 -18.79
C SER A 191 -9.00 -21.44 -18.38
N LEU A 192 -10.15 -20.88 -17.99
CA LEU A 192 -10.25 -19.49 -17.53
C LEU A 192 -9.56 -19.31 -16.18
N ASN A 193 -9.75 -20.25 -15.25
CA ASN A 193 -9.09 -20.19 -13.94
C ASN A 193 -7.55 -20.23 -14.08
N ARG A 194 -7.02 -21.07 -14.96
CA ARG A 194 -5.58 -21.09 -15.25
C ARG A 194 -5.08 -19.76 -15.83
N SER A 195 -5.85 -19.14 -16.74
CA SER A 195 -5.51 -17.85 -17.32
C SER A 195 -5.46 -16.75 -16.26
N VAL A 196 -6.49 -16.67 -15.40
CA VAL A 196 -6.53 -15.72 -14.28
C VAL A 196 -5.33 -15.93 -13.35
N THR A 197 -5.02 -17.20 -13.02
CA THR A 197 -3.89 -17.54 -12.15
C THR A 197 -2.55 -17.12 -12.75
N LEU A 198 -2.34 -17.27 -14.06
CA LEU A 198 -1.11 -16.80 -14.74
C LEU A 198 -0.92 -15.29 -14.61
N PHE A 199 -1.98 -14.50 -14.84
CA PHE A 199 -1.89 -13.06 -14.64
C PHE A 199 -1.73 -12.66 -13.17
N ALA A 200 -2.39 -13.37 -12.26
CA ALA A 200 -2.27 -13.15 -10.82
C ALA A 200 -0.84 -13.39 -10.32
N GLN A 201 -0.19 -14.45 -10.77
CA GLN A 201 1.20 -14.79 -10.38
C GLN A 201 2.22 -13.76 -10.83
N ALA A 202 1.98 -13.05 -11.93
CA ALA A 202 2.86 -12.01 -12.41
C ALA A 202 2.87 -10.76 -11.48
N SER A 203 1.84 -10.59 -10.62
CA SER A 203 1.68 -9.37 -9.81
C SER A 203 2.83 -9.13 -8.84
N GLY A 204 3.28 -10.14 -8.12
CA GLY A 204 4.31 -10.01 -7.08
C GLY A 204 5.67 -9.58 -7.63
N ALA A 205 6.24 -10.37 -8.53
CA ALA A 205 7.56 -10.09 -9.08
C ALA A 205 7.60 -8.80 -9.91
N LEU A 206 6.59 -8.60 -10.77
CA LEU A 206 6.55 -7.44 -11.65
C LEU A 206 6.33 -6.14 -10.89
N SER A 207 5.51 -6.15 -9.82
CA SER A 207 5.31 -4.97 -8.98
C SER A 207 6.60 -4.52 -8.29
N LEU A 208 7.36 -5.45 -7.71
CA LEU A 208 8.63 -5.15 -7.06
C LEU A 208 9.69 -4.64 -8.06
N PHE A 209 9.73 -5.26 -9.23
CA PHE A 209 10.59 -4.82 -10.33
C PHE A 209 10.28 -3.37 -10.75
N VAL A 210 9.00 -3.05 -10.92
CA VAL A 210 8.52 -1.69 -11.25
C VAL A 210 8.91 -0.68 -10.18
N ILE A 211 8.75 -1.04 -8.90
CA ILE A 211 9.19 -0.17 -7.80
C ILE A 211 10.68 0.13 -7.94
N GLY A 212 11.52 -0.89 -8.11
CA GLY A 212 12.96 -0.71 -8.28
C GLY A 212 13.31 0.23 -9.42
N GLY A 213 12.77 -0.01 -10.62
CA GLY A 213 13.02 0.82 -11.80
C GLY A 213 12.50 2.25 -11.65
N SER A 214 11.40 2.44 -10.95
CA SER A 214 10.81 3.77 -10.69
C SER A 214 11.67 4.64 -9.76
N LEU A 215 12.54 4.04 -8.94
CA LEU A 215 13.44 4.78 -8.04
C LEU A 215 14.62 5.43 -8.78
N VAL A 216 14.92 5.03 -10.03
CA VAL A 216 16.05 5.57 -10.79
C VAL A 216 15.88 7.07 -11.05
N GLY A 217 16.91 7.85 -10.68
CA GLY A 217 16.94 9.31 -10.88
C GLY A 217 16.10 10.11 -9.89
N LEU A 218 15.57 9.49 -8.82
CA LEU A 218 15.06 10.22 -7.67
C LEU A 218 16.23 10.70 -6.81
N SER A 219 16.08 11.88 -6.17
CA SER A 219 17.11 12.49 -5.32
C SER A 219 16.52 12.94 -4.00
N VAL A 220 17.31 12.81 -2.93
CA VAL A 220 16.96 13.29 -1.57
C VAL A 220 17.70 14.59 -1.19
N GLN A 221 18.43 15.20 -2.12
CA GLN A 221 19.27 16.38 -1.84
C GLN A 221 18.44 17.57 -1.34
N GLY A 222 18.92 18.20 -0.28
CA GLY A 222 18.30 19.40 0.30
C GLY A 222 17.04 19.19 1.14
N MET A 223 16.50 17.96 1.24
CA MET A 223 15.23 17.68 1.91
C MET A 223 15.35 16.71 3.10
N GLY A 224 16.56 16.41 3.55
CA GLY A 224 16.85 15.36 4.54
C GLY A 224 15.95 15.33 5.77
N PRO A 225 15.76 16.44 6.52
CA PRO A 225 14.94 16.44 7.73
C PRO A 225 13.45 16.14 7.47
N ARG A 226 12.88 16.66 6.38
CA ARG A 226 11.47 16.43 6.02
C ARG A 226 11.27 14.99 5.53
N VAL A 227 12.16 14.52 4.69
CA VAL A 227 12.17 13.15 4.17
C VAL A 227 12.27 12.13 5.29
N SER A 228 13.23 12.31 6.23
CA SER A 228 13.40 11.39 7.36
C SER A 228 12.18 11.35 8.29
N GLN A 229 11.52 12.49 8.52
CA GLN A 229 10.29 12.56 9.32
C GLN A 229 9.14 11.78 8.67
N ILE A 230 8.93 11.96 7.35
CA ILE A 230 7.89 11.23 6.63
C ILE A 230 8.21 9.72 6.62
N ALA A 231 9.45 9.34 6.34
CA ALA A 231 9.87 7.94 6.34
C ALA A 231 9.75 7.31 7.74
N PHE A 232 10.16 8.00 8.80
CA PHE A 232 9.99 7.55 10.19
C PHE A 232 8.51 7.38 10.54
N GLY A 233 7.67 8.38 10.21
CA GLY A 233 6.23 8.31 10.43
C GLY A 233 5.61 7.09 9.73
N LYS A 234 6.04 6.80 8.52
CA LYS A 234 5.52 5.67 7.75
C LYS A 234 6.01 4.32 8.26
N LEU A 235 7.29 4.17 8.50
CA LEU A 235 7.91 2.87 8.77
C LEU A 235 7.91 2.48 10.24
N ILE A 236 7.76 3.44 11.15
CA ILE A 236 7.80 3.22 12.61
C ILE A 236 6.50 3.64 13.27
N LEU A 237 6.05 4.89 13.09
CA LEU A 237 4.86 5.39 13.79
C LEU A 237 3.58 4.66 13.36
N HIS A 238 3.36 4.46 12.07
CA HIS A 238 2.16 3.79 11.57
C HIS A 238 2.01 2.34 12.09
N PRO A 239 3.02 1.46 12.00
CA PRO A 239 2.91 0.12 12.60
C PRO A 239 2.81 0.15 14.13
N LEU A 240 3.42 1.11 14.84
CA LEU A 240 3.25 1.26 16.28
C LEU A 240 1.83 1.68 16.65
N ILE A 241 1.21 2.58 15.89
CA ILE A 241 -0.20 2.94 16.08
C ILE A 241 -1.10 1.72 15.82
N MET A 242 -0.83 0.93 14.77
CA MET A 242 -1.56 -0.32 14.55
C MET A 242 -1.42 -1.26 15.74
N LEU A 243 -0.21 -1.46 16.23
CA LEU A 243 0.03 -2.30 17.43
C LEU A 243 -0.75 -1.77 18.63
N ALA A 244 -0.76 -0.46 18.87
CA ALA A 244 -1.54 0.17 19.93
C ALA A 244 -3.06 -0.06 19.77
N VAL A 245 -3.57 0.07 18.55
CA VAL A 245 -5.00 -0.23 18.25
C VAL A 245 -5.32 -1.69 18.55
N LEU A 246 -4.46 -2.62 18.16
CA LEU A 246 -4.66 -4.05 18.38
C LEU A 246 -4.57 -4.45 19.86
N LEU A 247 -3.73 -3.78 20.66
CA LEU A 247 -3.56 -4.09 22.07
C LEU A 247 -4.65 -3.49 22.96
N TRP A 248 -5.16 -2.28 22.63
CA TRP A 248 -5.98 -1.51 23.55
C TRP A 248 -7.38 -1.18 23.05
N VAL A 249 -7.64 -1.25 21.74
CA VAL A 249 -8.92 -0.77 21.17
C VAL A 249 -9.69 -1.88 20.46
N LEU A 250 -9.06 -2.55 19.50
CA LEU A 250 -9.67 -3.55 18.61
C LEU A 250 -8.78 -4.78 18.51
N PRO A 251 -8.79 -5.66 19.51
CA PRO A 251 -7.94 -6.86 19.49
C PRO A 251 -8.41 -7.83 18.39
N ILE A 252 -7.46 -8.29 17.57
CA ILE A 252 -7.67 -9.35 16.58
C ILE A 252 -7.16 -10.65 17.19
N SER A 253 -8.04 -11.64 17.33
CA SER A 253 -7.71 -12.93 17.94
C SER A 253 -6.86 -13.81 17.01
N ASP A 254 -7.12 -13.75 15.69
CA ASP A 254 -6.38 -14.51 14.70
C ASP A 254 -4.95 -13.98 14.56
N PRO A 255 -3.92 -14.79 14.83
CA PRO A 255 -2.52 -14.35 14.79
C PRO A 255 -2.06 -13.99 13.36
N VAL A 256 -2.60 -14.63 12.32
CA VAL A 256 -2.26 -14.35 10.93
C VAL A 256 -2.80 -12.97 10.52
N LEU A 257 -4.06 -12.70 10.84
CA LEU A 257 -4.69 -11.40 10.58
C LEU A 257 -4.03 -10.28 11.38
N ARG A 258 -3.67 -10.53 12.64
CA ARG A 258 -2.96 -9.59 13.51
C ARG A 258 -1.58 -9.23 12.92
N ALA A 259 -0.79 -10.24 12.55
CA ALA A 259 0.49 -10.05 11.89
C ALA A 259 0.36 -9.33 10.54
N ALA A 260 -0.66 -9.68 9.75
CA ALA A 260 -0.95 -9.03 8.48
C ALA A 260 -1.28 -7.54 8.65
N ALA A 261 -2.06 -7.16 9.67
CA ALA A 261 -2.40 -5.76 9.95
C ALA A 261 -1.16 -4.93 10.29
N ILE A 262 -0.28 -5.45 11.16
CA ILE A 262 0.97 -4.78 11.54
C ILE A 262 1.90 -4.66 10.33
N LEU A 263 2.09 -5.76 9.56
CA LEU A 263 2.92 -5.75 8.35
C LEU A 263 2.40 -4.76 7.31
N SER A 264 1.09 -4.72 7.07
CA SER A 264 0.48 -3.79 6.12
C SER A 264 0.80 -2.33 6.46
N CYS A 265 0.75 -1.96 7.74
CA CYS A 265 1.12 -0.62 8.19
C CYS A 265 2.63 -0.35 8.11
N ALA A 266 3.48 -1.39 8.18
CA ALA A 266 4.94 -1.27 8.11
C ALA A 266 5.50 -1.14 6.69
N MET A 267 4.67 -1.30 5.64
CA MET A 267 5.10 -1.12 4.24
C MET A 267 5.51 0.33 3.96
N PRO A 268 6.44 0.59 3.01
CA PRO A 268 6.71 1.95 2.56
C PRO A 268 5.46 2.60 1.95
N MET A 269 5.50 3.91 1.71
CA MET A 269 4.34 4.60 1.12
C MET A 269 4.09 4.16 -0.33
N PHE A 270 2.87 4.35 -0.78
CA PHE A 270 2.41 3.94 -2.12
C PHE A 270 3.10 4.70 -3.27
N GLY A 271 3.29 4.02 -4.41
CA GLY A 271 4.12 4.51 -5.51
C GLY A 271 3.59 5.73 -6.25
N ILE A 272 2.27 6.01 -6.17
CA ILE A 272 1.67 7.19 -6.81
C ILE A 272 1.74 8.46 -5.93
N TYR A 273 2.31 8.38 -4.74
CA TYR A 273 2.45 9.49 -3.80
C TYR A 273 3.04 10.77 -4.45
N PRO A 274 4.15 10.71 -5.22
CA PRO A 274 4.67 11.89 -5.90
C PRO A 274 3.71 12.49 -6.92
N ILE A 275 2.95 11.65 -7.62
CA ILE A 275 1.97 12.10 -8.63
C ILE A 275 0.82 12.87 -7.98
N LEU A 276 0.32 12.39 -6.84
CA LEU A 276 -0.78 13.04 -6.14
C LEU A 276 -0.38 14.38 -5.53
N THR A 277 0.87 14.50 -5.08
CA THR A 277 1.40 15.73 -4.49
C THR A 277 1.94 16.73 -5.51
N GLN A 278 2.09 16.35 -6.78
CA GLN A 278 2.60 17.17 -7.85
C GLN A 278 1.77 18.44 -8.06
N LYS A 279 0.46 18.32 -8.04
CA LYS A 279 -0.47 19.46 -8.20
C LYS A 279 -0.22 20.58 -7.16
N HIS A 280 0.32 20.21 -6.01
CA HIS A 280 0.58 21.11 -4.89
C HIS A 280 2.06 21.52 -4.76
N GLY A 281 2.90 21.20 -5.75
CA GLY A 281 4.32 21.55 -5.76
C GLY A 281 5.20 20.73 -4.81
N HIS A 282 4.72 19.57 -4.30
CA HIS A 282 5.46 18.74 -3.35
C HIS A 282 6.01 17.45 -3.97
N GLU A 283 6.03 17.33 -5.30
CA GLU A 283 6.53 16.12 -6.01
C GLU A 283 7.96 15.74 -5.61
N GLY A 284 8.86 16.72 -5.55
CA GLY A 284 10.25 16.46 -5.18
C GLY A 284 10.40 15.88 -3.78
N LEU A 285 9.68 16.44 -2.78
CA LEU A 285 9.70 15.95 -1.41
C LEU A 285 9.11 14.54 -1.31
N SER A 286 7.97 14.30 -1.93
CA SER A 286 7.30 13.00 -1.88
C SER A 286 8.07 11.92 -2.64
N ALA A 287 8.72 12.26 -3.75
CA ALA A 287 9.61 11.33 -4.47
C ALA A 287 10.84 10.96 -3.64
N ALA A 288 11.45 11.94 -2.96
CA ALA A 288 12.56 11.70 -2.06
C ALA A 288 12.16 10.86 -0.84
N ALA A 289 10.97 11.12 -0.27
CA ALA A 289 10.44 10.34 0.85
C ALA A 289 10.12 8.90 0.43
N LEU A 290 9.54 8.69 -0.76
CA LEU A 290 9.29 7.37 -1.33
C LEU A 290 10.58 6.58 -1.48
N LEU A 291 11.63 7.19 -2.06
CA LEU A 291 12.94 6.56 -2.21
C LEU A 291 13.53 6.17 -0.85
N ALA A 292 13.60 7.12 0.08
CA ALA A 292 14.17 6.89 1.41
C ALA A 292 13.41 5.82 2.18
N ALA A 293 12.07 5.88 2.19
CA ALA A 293 11.25 4.89 2.87
C ALA A 293 11.35 3.50 2.23
N THR A 294 11.41 3.40 0.89
CA THR A 294 11.60 2.10 0.21
C THR A 294 12.94 1.48 0.56
N MET A 295 14.01 2.26 0.60
CA MET A 295 15.34 1.76 1.02
C MET A 295 15.37 1.39 2.50
N ALA A 296 14.84 2.25 3.38
CA ALA A 296 14.83 2.02 4.82
C ALA A 296 13.88 0.87 5.23
N SER A 297 12.87 0.57 4.40
CA SER A 297 11.93 -0.53 4.66
C SER A 297 12.61 -1.89 4.72
N PHE A 298 13.77 -2.06 4.09
CA PHE A 298 14.59 -3.26 4.27
C PHE A 298 14.84 -3.55 5.76
N PHE A 299 15.28 -2.56 6.50
CA PHE A 299 15.60 -2.73 7.91
C PHE A 299 14.35 -2.79 8.78
N SER A 300 13.37 -1.90 8.54
CA SER A 300 12.16 -1.85 9.36
C SER A 300 11.28 -3.09 9.19
N LEU A 301 11.10 -3.61 7.96
CA LEU A 301 10.32 -4.83 7.72
C LEU A 301 10.98 -6.07 8.33
N ASN A 302 12.31 -6.20 8.18
CA ASN A 302 13.02 -7.30 8.84
C ASN A 302 12.90 -7.22 10.37
N GLY A 303 12.94 -6.01 10.94
CA GLY A 303 12.70 -5.79 12.38
C GLY A 303 11.29 -6.18 12.80
N VAL A 304 10.26 -5.75 12.06
CA VAL A 304 8.87 -6.11 12.34
C VAL A 304 8.64 -7.63 12.22
N LEU A 305 9.13 -8.25 11.16
CA LEU A 305 9.05 -9.71 10.98
C LEU A 305 9.76 -10.48 12.10
N TRP A 306 10.89 -9.96 12.57
CA TRP A 306 11.60 -10.55 13.70
C TRP A 306 10.79 -10.47 14.99
N LEU A 307 10.20 -9.31 15.27
CA LEU A 307 9.33 -9.11 16.45
C LEU A 307 8.09 -10.03 16.40
N LEU A 308 7.42 -10.11 15.25
CA LEU A 308 6.25 -10.97 15.07
C LEU A 308 6.59 -12.45 15.27
N LYS A 309 7.77 -12.90 14.80
CA LYS A 309 8.20 -14.30 14.95
C LYS A 309 8.65 -14.63 16.38
N THR A 310 9.25 -13.68 17.10
CA THR A 310 9.82 -13.95 18.45
C THR A 310 8.84 -13.78 19.57
N GLN A 311 7.86 -12.87 19.42
CA GLN A 311 6.92 -12.54 20.50
C GLN A 311 5.55 -13.23 20.36
N SER A 312 5.36 -14.10 19.36
CA SER A 312 4.06 -14.75 19.08
C SER A 312 2.88 -13.75 19.06
N ILE A 313 3.17 -12.52 18.60
CA ILE A 313 2.21 -11.43 18.52
C ILE A 313 1.25 -11.68 17.36
#